data_a937b5f312f9f0cfeee8792f03528675
#
_entry.id   a937b5f312f9f0cfeee8792f03528675
#
_cell.length_a   1.000
_cell.length_b   1.000
_cell.length_c   1.000
_cell.angle_alpha   90.00
_cell.angle_beta   90.00
_cell.angle_gamma   90.00
#
_symmetry.space_group_name_H-M   'P 1'
#
loop_
_entity.id
_entity.type
_entity.pdbx_description
1 polymer ?
#
loop_
_entity_poly.entity_id
_entity_poly.type
_entity_poly.pdbx_seq_one_letter_code
_entity_poly.pdbx_strand_id
1 'polypeptide(L)'
;VSGRPRRIRTWCASSTGKQPLFLSLRSWPRPSTHRPLACPRYLLCEVVSEDPRCRLNLEDRVLGGLVRDTIARVHGTFGAAASSIGFAVRYLNAYTGIVLLRCRKEFYRLVWSALPFITYLENKGHRYPCFFNTLHVGGRGACVMAADFQ
;
A
#
# COMPACT_ATOMS: atom_id res chain seq x y z
N VAL A 1 13.30 -5.93 66.00
CA VAL A 1 13.12 -4.48 66.02
C VAL A 1 11.99 -4.14 65.06
N SER A 2 10.93 -3.71 65.67
CA SER A 2 9.59 -3.46 65.15
C SER A 2 9.59 -2.14 64.37
N GLY A 3 9.10 -2.14 63.16
CA GLY A 3 8.81 -0.94 62.39
C GLY A 3 7.40 -1.02 61.83
N ARG A 4 6.46 -0.30 62.44
CA ARG A 4 5.06 -0.20 62.03
C ARG A 4 4.89 0.70 60.82
N PRO A 5 4.00 0.37 59.84
CA PRO A 5 3.69 1.27 58.74
C PRO A 5 2.86 2.45 59.20
N ARG A 6 3.21 3.65 58.69
CA ARG A 6 2.51 4.91 58.97
C ARG A 6 1.15 4.93 58.27
N ARG A 7 0.10 5.16 59.07
CA ARG A 7 -1.25 5.45 58.60
C ARG A 7 -1.24 6.76 57.79
N ILE A 8 -1.68 6.66 56.54
CA ILE A 8 -2.05 7.82 55.75
C ILE A 8 -3.42 8.29 56.25
N ARG A 9 -3.48 9.53 56.74
CA ARG A 9 -4.71 10.15 57.19
C ARG A 9 -5.59 10.45 55.98
N THR A 10 -6.75 9.83 55.95
CA THR A 10 -7.88 10.24 55.13
C THR A 10 -8.36 11.62 55.58
N TRP A 11 -8.26 12.59 54.70
CA TRP A 11 -8.94 13.87 54.87
C TRP A 11 -10.39 13.71 54.41
N CYS A 12 -11.27 13.56 55.37
CA CYS A 12 -12.67 13.85 55.16
C CYS A 12 -12.83 15.38 55.17
N ALA A 13 -13.11 15.95 54.03
CA ALA A 13 -13.69 17.27 53.93
C ALA A 13 -15.18 17.10 53.64
N SER A 14 -15.93 17.42 54.66
CA SER A 14 -17.39 17.50 54.69
C SER A 14 -17.90 18.63 53.79
N SER A 15 -18.90 18.30 52.99
CA SER A 15 -20.11 19.07 52.66
C SER A 15 -20.00 20.55 52.36
N THR A 16 -20.28 20.95 51.15
CA THR A 16 -21.42 21.82 50.87
C THR A 16 -21.74 21.75 49.37
N GLY A 17 -23.00 21.43 49.09
CA GLY A 17 -23.55 21.15 47.78
C GLY A 17 -23.29 22.23 46.75
N LYS A 18 -22.60 21.86 45.73
CA LYS A 18 -22.81 22.30 44.36
C LYS A 18 -22.40 21.12 43.53
N GLN A 19 -23.39 20.46 42.98
CA GLN A 19 -23.17 19.45 41.95
C GLN A 19 -22.36 20.11 40.87
N PRO A 20 -21.20 19.56 40.49
CA PRO A 20 -20.59 19.93 39.25
C PRO A 20 -21.60 19.55 38.17
N LEU A 21 -22.00 20.56 37.42
CA LEU A 21 -22.70 20.40 36.16
C LEU A 21 -22.05 19.25 35.41
N PHE A 22 -22.75 18.14 35.37
CA PHE A 22 -22.47 17.06 34.44
C PHE A 22 -22.60 17.70 33.06
N LEU A 23 -21.52 18.34 32.61
CA LEU A 23 -21.38 18.69 31.22
C LEU A 23 -21.54 17.37 30.47
N SER A 24 -22.79 17.20 30.05
CA SER A 24 -23.19 16.20 29.09
C SER A 24 -22.05 16.03 28.08
N LEU A 25 -21.34 14.92 28.15
CA LEU A 25 -20.49 14.39 27.09
C LEU A 25 -21.38 14.00 25.90
N ARG A 26 -22.28 14.95 25.55
CA ARG A 26 -23.07 14.87 24.34
C ARG A 26 -22.15 15.23 23.20
N SER A 27 -22.00 14.24 22.37
CA SER A 27 -21.46 14.32 21.03
C SER A 27 -19.99 14.72 20.91
N TRP A 28 -19.12 13.89 21.47
CA TRP A 28 -17.94 13.62 20.68
C TRP A 28 -18.45 13.09 19.34
N PRO A 29 -18.17 13.74 18.22
CA PRO A 29 -18.58 13.18 16.93
C PRO A 29 -17.96 11.79 16.85
N ARG A 30 -18.83 10.76 16.82
CA ARG A 30 -18.36 9.40 16.57
C ARG A 30 -17.54 9.51 15.31
N PRO A 31 -16.27 9.06 15.30
CA PRO A 31 -15.51 9.03 14.06
C PRO A 31 -16.38 8.24 13.08
N SER A 32 -16.84 8.92 12.05
CA SER A 32 -17.61 8.31 10.99
C SER A 32 -16.82 7.07 10.57
N THR A 33 -17.42 5.90 10.71
CA THR A 33 -16.85 4.61 10.32
C THR A 33 -16.66 4.47 8.80
N HIS A 34 -16.86 5.54 8.06
CA HIS A 34 -16.36 5.69 6.73
C HIS A 34 -14.85 5.89 6.81
N ARG A 35 -14.11 4.79 6.96
CA ARG A 35 -12.72 4.77 6.50
C ARG A 35 -12.74 5.41 5.13
N PRO A 36 -12.03 6.54 4.92
CA PRO A 36 -11.93 7.08 3.58
C PRO A 36 -11.41 5.93 2.73
N LEU A 37 -12.24 5.47 1.79
CA LEU A 37 -11.87 4.42 0.84
C LEU A 37 -10.54 4.87 0.28
N ALA A 38 -9.45 4.21 0.71
CA ALA A 38 -8.10 4.58 0.33
C ALA A 38 -8.09 4.65 -1.19
N CYS A 39 -8.04 5.87 -1.72
CA CYS A 39 -8.14 6.09 -3.15
C CYS A 39 -7.00 5.33 -3.81
N PRO A 40 -7.26 4.34 -4.68
CA PRO A 40 -6.21 3.63 -5.35
C PRO A 40 -5.48 4.56 -6.32
N ARG A 41 -4.20 4.30 -6.51
CA ARG A 41 -3.40 4.84 -7.60
C ARG A 41 -3.12 3.74 -8.60
N TYR A 42 -3.01 4.15 -9.84
CA TYR A 42 -2.72 3.28 -10.96
C TYR A 42 -1.44 3.76 -11.62
N LEU A 43 -0.52 2.83 -11.86
CA LEU A 43 0.70 3.07 -12.62
C LEU A 43 0.54 2.33 -13.95
N LEU A 44 0.54 3.08 -15.03
CA LEU A 44 0.61 2.55 -16.38
C LEU A 44 2.08 2.42 -16.74
N CYS A 45 2.51 1.20 -16.99
CA CYS A 45 3.90 0.88 -17.27
C CYS A 45 3.99 0.10 -18.57
N GLU A 46 5.13 0.21 -19.22
CA GLU A 46 5.52 -0.58 -20.37
C GLU A 46 6.69 -1.47 -20.00
N VAL A 47 6.59 -2.75 -20.30
CA VAL A 47 7.69 -3.71 -20.16
C VAL A 47 8.41 -3.80 -21.51
N VAL A 48 9.60 -3.26 -21.55
CA VAL A 48 10.46 -3.31 -22.74
C VAL A 48 11.46 -4.45 -22.56
N SER A 49 11.52 -5.35 -23.54
CA SER A 49 12.46 -6.45 -23.55
C SER A 49 12.99 -6.65 -24.98
N GLU A 50 14.22 -7.11 -25.09
CA GLU A 50 14.84 -7.41 -26.38
C GLU A 50 14.11 -8.53 -27.12
N ASP A 51 13.69 -9.58 -26.39
CA ASP A 51 12.91 -10.68 -26.96
C ASP A 51 11.42 -10.54 -26.58
N PRO A 52 10.54 -10.22 -27.54
CA PRO A 52 9.10 -10.11 -27.29
C PRO A 52 8.47 -11.44 -26.86
N ARG A 53 9.10 -12.58 -27.17
CA ARG A 53 8.58 -13.92 -26.80
C ARG A 53 8.61 -14.16 -25.30
N CYS A 54 9.52 -13.52 -24.57
CA CYS A 54 9.58 -13.65 -23.10
C CYS A 54 8.33 -13.08 -22.44
N ARG A 55 7.69 -12.07 -23.04
CA ARG A 55 6.49 -11.43 -22.54
C ARG A 55 5.23 -12.27 -22.76
N LEU A 56 5.18 -13.07 -23.84
CA LEU A 56 3.99 -13.85 -24.21
C LEU A 56 3.59 -14.88 -23.16
N ASN A 57 4.55 -15.34 -22.35
CA ASN A 57 4.30 -16.28 -21.26
C ASN A 57 4.26 -15.60 -19.87
N LEU A 58 4.20 -14.27 -19.85
CA LEU A 58 4.18 -13.51 -18.60
C LEU A 58 2.76 -13.52 -18.02
N GLU A 59 2.61 -14.11 -16.84
CA GLU A 59 1.37 -14.14 -16.09
C GLU A 59 1.30 -12.99 -15.08
N ASP A 60 0.09 -12.49 -14.81
CA ASP A 60 -0.16 -11.45 -13.83
C ASP A 60 0.41 -11.78 -12.44
N ARG A 61 0.33 -13.05 -12.05
CA ARG A 61 0.84 -13.53 -10.75
C ARG A 61 2.36 -13.49 -10.68
N VAL A 62 3.03 -13.92 -11.73
CA VAL A 62 4.50 -13.93 -11.83
C VAL A 62 5.02 -12.50 -11.81
N LEU A 63 4.42 -11.63 -12.62
CA LEU A 63 4.76 -10.21 -12.63
C LEU A 63 4.50 -9.54 -11.28
N GLY A 64 3.34 -9.81 -10.69
CA GLY A 64 2.98 -9.28 -9.37
C GLY A 64 3.93 -9.75 -8.26
N GLY A 65 4.40 -11.00 -8.32
CA GLY A 65 5.43 -11.56 -7.44
C GLY A 65 6.76 -10.82 -7.60
N LEU A 66 7.25 -10.72 -8.83
CA LEU A 66 8.51 -10.05 -9.17
C LEU A 66 8.55 -8.60 -8.67
N VAL A 67 7.47 -7.85 -8.88
CA VAL A 67 7.37 -6.46 -8.39
C VAL A 67 7.42 -6.42 -6.86
N ARG A 68 6.69 -7.29 -6.16
CA ARG A 68 6.71 -7.36 -4.69
C ARG A 68 8.09 -7.72 -4.13
N ASP A 69 8.76 -8.69 -4.73
CA ASP A 69 10.10 -9.12 -4.33
C ASP A 69 11.11 -8.00 -4.54
N THR A 70 10.97 -7.25 -5.63
CA THR A 70 11.82 -6.09 -5.88
C THR A 70 11.54 -4.96 -4.87
N ILE A 71 10.28 -4.69 -4.54
CA ILE A 71 9.93 -3.73 -3.49
C ILE A 71 10.53 -4.16 -2.15
N ALA A 72 10.45 -5.45 -1.80
CA ALA A 72 11.03 -5.99 -0.58
C ALA A 72 12.56 -5.84 -0.57
N ARG A 73 13.21 -6.03 -1.70
CA ARG A 73 14.67 -5.85 -1.86
C ARG A 73 15.11 -4.39 -1.71
N VAL A 74 14.35 -3.46 -2.31
CA VAL A 74 14.72 -2.03 -2.33
C VAL A 74 14.33 -1.33 -1.03
N HIS A 75 13.15 -1.65 -0.49
CA HIS A 75 12.56 -0.95 0.66
C HIS A 75 12.49 -1.81 1.94
N GLY A 76 13.02 -3.04 1.89
CA GLY A 76 13.05 -3.95 3.03
C GLY A 76 11.66 -4.42 3.49
N THR A 77 11.58 -4.82 4.75
CA THR A 77 10.35 -5.37 5.36
C THR A 77 9.19 -4.39 5.35
N PHE A 78 9.46 -3.10 5.49
CA PHE A 78 8.43 -2.06 5.39
C PHE A 78 7.80 -2.03 4.00
N GLY A 79 8.61 -2.06 2.94
CA GLY A 79 8.14 -2.12 1.57
C GLY A 79 7.32 -3.38 1.28
N ALA A 80 7.78 -4.54 1.75
CA ALA A 80 7.06 -5.81 1.65
C ALA A 80 5.68 -5.73 2.30
N ALA A 81 5.59 -5.23 3.53
CA ALA A 81 4.35 -5.05 4.25
C ALA A 81 3.41 -4.05 3.56
N ALA A 82 3.94 -2.91 3.11
CA ALA A 82 3.18 -1.88 2.41
C ALA A 82 2.61 -2.40 1.07
N SER A 83 3.38 -3.18 0.31
CA SER A 83 2.96 -3.75 -0.97
C SER A 83 2.00 -4.93 -0.82
N SER A 84 2.00 -5.64 0.31
CA SER A 84 1.08 -6.75 0.55
C SER A 84 -0.38 -6.30 0.56
N ILE A 85 -0.63 -5.04 0.93
CA ILE A 85 -1.97 -4.50 1.11
C ILE A 85 -2.36 -3.62 -0.08
N GLY A 86 -3.24 -4.14 -0.94
CA GLY A 86 -3.87 -3.38 -2.02
C GLY A 86 -3.04 -3.21 -3.29
N PHE A 87 -1.89 -3.88 -3.40
CA PHE A 87 -1.16 -4.00 -4.65
C PHE A 87 -1.73 -5.15 -5.49
N ALA A 88 -2.01 -4.88 -6.75
CA ALA A 88 -2.46 -5.88 -7.72
C ALA A 88 -2.11 -5.46 -9.14
N VAL A 89 -1.78 -6.42 -9.98
CA VAL A 89 -1.77 -6.26 -11.43
C VAL A 89 -3.23 -6.28 -11.89
N ARG A 90 -3.65 -5.26 -12.61
CA ARG A 90 -5.03 -5.11 -13.08
C ARG A 90 -5.19 -5.44 -14.55
N TYR A 91 -4.16 -5.19 -15.30
CA TYR A 91 -4.14 -5.47 -16.72
C TYR A 91 -2.72 -5.77 -17.14
N LEU A 92 -2.56 -6.74 -17.98
CA LEU A 92 -1.31 -7.13 -18.63
C LEU A 92 -1.60 -7.51 -20.06
N ASN A 93 -0.99 -6.80 -21.00
CA ASN A 93 -0.99 -7.18 -22.40
C ASN A 93 0.41 -7.66 -22.79
N ALA A 94 0.55 -8.95 -22.99
CA ALA A 94 1.81 -9.59 -23.31
C ALA A 94 2.37 -9.17 -24.69
N TYR A 95 1.50 -8.82 -25.62
CA TYR A 95 1.91 -8.40 -26.97
C TYR A 95 2.52 -6.99 -26.97
N THR A 96 1.84 -6.05 -26.35
CA THR A 96 2.29 -4.66 -26.30
C THR A 96 3.26 -4.40 -25.14
N GLY A 97 3.29 -5.26 -24.13
CA GLY A 97 4.06 -5.06 -22.91
C GLY A 97 3.43 -4.04 -21.95
N ILE A 98 2.19 -3.63 -22.22
CA ILE A 98 1.50 -2.66 -21.36
C ILE A 98 0.97 -3.34 -20.10
N VAL A 99 1.27 -2.75 -18.96
CA VAL A 99 0.89 -3.23 -17.63
C VAL A 99 0.23 -2.12 -16.84
N LEU A 100 -0.90 -2.44 -16.20
CA LEU A 100 -1.56 -1.55 -15.26
C LEU A 100 -1.44 -2.10 -13.84
N LEU A 101 -0.69 -1.42 -13.02
CA LEU A 101 -0.51 -1.75 -11.61
C LEU A 101 -1.43 -0.89 -10.75
N ARG A 102 -2.14 -1.52 -9.82
CA ARG A 102 -2.94 -0.83 -8.80
C ARG A 102 -2.19 -0.87 -7.49
N CYS A 103 -2.12 0.26 -6.79
CA CYS A 103 -1.57 0.36 -5.44
C CYS A 103 -2.35 1.38 -4.60
N ARG A 104 -2.08 1.43 -3.31
CA ARG A 104 -2.62 2.47 -2.44
C ARG A 104 -1.93 3.80 -2.72
N LYS A 105 -2.69 4.89 -2.59
CA LYS A 105 -2.19 6.26 -2.75
C LYS A 105 -0.98 6.56 -1.85
N GLU A 106 -0.95 5.98 -0.66
CA GLU A 106 0.12 6.20 0.31
C GLU A 106 1.44 5.55 -0.10
N PHE A 107 1.36 4.43 -0.81
CA PHE A 107 2.52 3.58 -1.12
C PHE A 107 2.91 3.56 -2.60
N TYR A 108 2.25 4.34 -3.46
CA TYR A 108 2.56 4.31 -4.90
C TYR A 108 4.01 4.71 -5.21
N ARG A 109 4.61 5.58 -4.39
CA ARG A 109 6.00 6.01 -4.56
C ARG A 109 6.99 4.86 -4.33
N LEU A 110 6.69 3.97 -3.38
CA LEU A 110 7.51 2.78 -3.13
C LEU A 110 7.48 1.83 -4.33
N VAL A 111 6.28 1.63 -4.90
CA VAL A 111 6.14 0.81 -6.11
C VAL A 111 6.88 1.47 -7.27
N TRP A 112 6.62 2.76 -7.52
CA TRP A 112 7.22 3.49 -8.62
C TRP A 112 8.75 3.51 -8.55
N SER A 113 9.33 3.74 -7.38
CA SER A 113 10.79 3.77 -7.20
C SER A 113 11.45 2.39 -7.32
N ALA A 114 10.70 1.29 -7.12
CA ALA A 114 11.22 -0.06 -7.24
C ALA A 114 11.22 -0.59 -8.69
N LEU A 115 10.34 -0.07 -9.57
CA LEU A 115 10.21 -0.55 -10.94
C LEU A 115 11.52 -0.50 -11.75
N PRO A 116 12.36 0.56 -11.69
CA PRO A 116 13.62 0.61 -12.43
C PRO A 116 14.65 -0.45 -12.02
N PHE A 117 14.49 -1.04 -10.84
CA PHE A 117 15.38 -2.09 -10.35
C PHE A 117 15.01 -3.49 -10.87
N ILE A 118 13.93 -3.61 -11.62
CA ILE A 118 13.56 -4.84 -12.32
C ILE A 118 14.32 -4.84 -13.63
N THR A 119 15.38 -5.64 -13.70
CA THR A 119 16.29 -5.71 -14.85
C THR A 119 16.12 -6.98 -15.66
N TYR A 120 15.35 -7.94 -15.16
CA TYR A 120 15.10 -9.19 -15.87
C TYR A 120 13.73 -9.77 -15.52
N LEU A 121 13.18 -10.50 -16.48
CA LEU A 121 12.01 -11.38 -16.29
C LEU A 121 12.51 -12.82 -16.26
N GLU A 122 12.02 -13.59 -15.30
CA GLU A 122 12.28 -15.01 -15.22
C GLU A 122 11.09 -15.78 -15.80
N ASN A 123 11.36 -16.59 -16.80
CA ASN A 123 10.35 -17.44 -17.44
C ASN A 123 10.94 -18.82 -17.69
N LYS A 124 10.31 -19.85 -17.11
CA LYS A 124 10.74 -21.26 -17.26
C LYS A 124 12.23 -21.50 -17.00
N GLY A 125 12.81 -20.82 -16.00
CA GLY A 125 14.23 -20.95 -15.64
C GLY A 125 15.19 -20.13 -16.50
N HIS A 126 14.71 -19.40 -17.50
CA HIS A 126 15.52 -18.47 -18.29
C HIS A 126 15.29 -17.04 -17.82
N ARG A 127 16.37 -16.26 -17.79
CA ARG A 127 16.34 -14.83 -17.46
C ARG A 127 16.47 -14.01 -18.73
N TYR A 128 15.48 -13.17 -18.94
CA TYR A 128 15.44 -12.27 -20.10
C TYR A 128 15.64 -10.84 -19.63
N PRO A 129 16.59 -10.10 -20.19
CA PRO A 129 16.80 -8.70 -19.85
C PRO A 129 15.55 -7.89 -20.21
N CYS A 130 15.11 -7.05 -19.27
CA CYS A 130 13.98 -6.15 -19.47
C CYS A 130 14.14 -4.89 -18.63
N PHE A 131 13.37 -3.88 -18.94
CA PHE A 131 13.20 -2.73 -18.08
C PHE A 131 11.74 -2.25 -18.09
N PHE A 132 11.36 -1.59 -17.01
CA PHE A 132 10.04 -1.02 -16.85
C PHE A 132 10.08 0.48 -17.09
N ASN A 133 9.32 0.93 -18.08
CA ASN A 133 9.09 2.34 -18.34
C ASN A 133 7.73 2.74 -17.73
N THR A 134 7.72 3.73 -16.83
CA THR A 134 6.47 4.25 -16.28
C THR A 134 5.94 5.35 -17.17
N LEU A 135 4.83 5.08 -17.85
CA LEU A 135 4.20 5.99 -18.79
C LEU A 135 3.31 7.02 -18.09
N HIS A 136 2.53 6.57 -17.09
CA HIS A 136 1.60 7.44 -16.39
C HIS A 136 1.33 6.97 -14.95
N VAL A 137 1.08 7.93 -14.06
CA VAL A 137 0.64 7.69 -12.69
C VAL A 137 -0.63 8.48 -12.44
N GLY A 138 -1.75 7.80 -12.22
CA GLY A 138 -3.04 8.44 -12.09
C GLY A 138 -3.91 7.92 -10.96
N GLY A 139 -5.02 8.63 -10.72
CA GLY A 139 -6.10 8.20 -9.84
C GLY A 139 -7.12 7.31 -10.58
N ARG A 140 -8.37 7.27 -10.09
CA ARG A 140 -9.45 6.44 -10.67
C ARG A 140 -9.69 6.69 -12.16
N GLY A 141 -9.42 7.88 -12.68
CA GLY A 141 -9.59 8.21 -14.10
C GLY A 141 -8.60 7.53 -15.03
N ALA A 142 -7.41 7.12 -14.53
CA ALA A 142 -6.42 6.41 -15.34
C ALA A 142 -6.88 4.98 -15.72
N CYS A 143 -7.86 4.42 -15.01
CA CYS A 143 -8.40 3.11 -15.33
C CYS A 143 -9.27 3.12 -16.61
N VAL A 144 -9.81 4.28 -16.96
CA VAL A 144 -10.67 4.44 -18.17
C VAL A 144 -9.80 4.44 -19.42
N MET A 145 -8.62 5.05 -19.35
CA MET A 145 -7.69 5.13 -20.49
C MET A 145 -7.12 3.77 -20.92
N ALA A 146 -7.04 2.79 -20.01
CA ALA A 146 -6.56 1.45 -20.36
C ALA A 146 -7.62 0.61 -21.11
N ALA A 147 -8.89 1.00 -21.03
CA ALA A 147 -9.98 0.33 -21.76
C ALA A 147 -10.04 0.75 -23.25
N ASP A 148 -9.46 1.91 -23.58
CA ASP A 148 -9.47 2.44 -24.96
C ASP A 148 -8.31 1.92 -25.83
N PHE A 149 -7.46 1.07 -25.27
CA PHE A 149 -6.36 0.40 -25.99
C PHE A 149 -6.67 -1.03 -26.46
N GLN A 150 -7.96 -1.37 -26.59
CA GLN A 150 -8.37 -2.64 -27.21
C GLN A 150 -8.54 -2.46 -28.70
#